data_c08f5a5c2bf24381c1adab0d0d6146c5
#
_entry.id   c08f5a5c2bf24381c1adab0d0d6146c5
#
_cell.length_a   1.000
_cell.length_b   1.000
_cell.length_c   1.000
_cell.angle_alpha   90.00
_cell.angle_beta   90.00
_cell.angle_gamma   90.00
#
_symmetry.space_group_name_H-M   'P 1'
#
loop_
_entity.id
_entity.type
_entity.pdbx_description
1 polymer ?
#
loop_
_entity_poly.entity_id
_entity_poly.type
_entity_poly.pdbx_seq_one_letter_code
_entity_poly.pdbx_strand_id
1 'polypeptide(L)'
;MAHFHRILVPVDFSKHADAALDLAIELAKESGAELHLLHAYELPSSVTMAYGVAIPQSVWDGVQEAATAKLEEALARAKAAGVAGTTHLLTAPAADAIAETAAAHKVDLIVMGTRGLTGLRHVLLGSVAERTIRIAPCPVLTLKAKPEAS
;
A
#
# COMPACT_ATOMS: atom_id res chain seq x y z
N MET A 1 19.20 19.17 2.80
CA MET A 1 18.56 17.92 3.18
C MET A 1 17.15 17.88 2.63
N ALA A 2 16.78 16.76 2.01
CA ALA A 2 15.42 16.60 1.51
C ALA A 2 14.48 16.38 2.71
N HIS A 3 13.47 17.22 2.81
CA HIS A 3 12.42 17.05 3.80
C HIS A 3 11.18 16.50 3.08
N PHE A 4 10.70 15.36 3.53
CA PHE A 4 9.45 14.81 3.03
C PHE A 4 8.29 15.42 3.80
N HIS A 5 7.23 15.73 3.09
CA HIS A 5 6.00 16.30 3.67
C HIS A 5 4.84 15.31 3.64
N ARG A 6 4.79 14.46 2.62
CA ARG A 6 3.72 13.46 2.44
C ARG A 6 4.31 12.17 1.93
N ILE A 7 4.17 11.13 2.73
CA ILE A 7 4.70 9.79 2.43
C ILE A 7 3.53 8.84 2.20
N LEU A 8 3.50 8.18 1.04
CA LEU A 8 2.49 7.18 0.71
C LEU A 8 3.03 5.78 0.97
N VAL A 9 2.27 4.97 1.68
CA VAL A 9 2.60 3.58 1.96
C VAL A 9 1.46 2.70 1.44
N PRO A 10 1.67 1.98 0.34
CA PRO A 10 0.72 0.95 -0.07
C PRO A 10 0.77 -0.21 0.92
N VAL A 11 -0.39 -0.67 1.37
CA VAL A 11 -0.50 -1.79 2.30
C VAL A 11 -1.37 -2.88 1.68
N ASP A 12 -0.81 -4.07 1.54
CA ASP A 12 -1.53 -5.26 1.09
C ASP A 12 -1.70 -6.27 2.24
N PHE A 13 -1.39 -5.82 3.47
CA PHE A 13 -1.47 -6.58 4.71
C PHE A 13 -0.50 -7.75 4.79
N SER A 14 0.55 -7.74 3.96
CA SER A 14 1.67 -8.67 4.03
C SER A 14 2.71 -8.21 5.05
N LYS A 15 3.61 -9.11 5.43
CA LYS A 15 4.77 -8.78 6.28
C LYS A 15 5.69 -7.74 5.62
N HIS A 16 5.78 -7.78 4.29
CA HIS A 16 6.60 -6.85 3.52
C HIS A 16 6.04 -5.43 3.61
N ALA A 17 4.71 -5.30 3.54
CA ALA A 17 4.05 -4.01 3.71
C ALA A 17 4.19 -3.50 5.15
N ASP A 18 4.15 -4.38 6.14
CA ASP A 18 4.35 -4.00 7.54
C ASP A 18 5.74 -3.43 7.77
N ALA A 19 6.76 -4.04 7.20
CA ALA A 19 8.14 -3.54 7.28
C ALA A 19 8.28 -2.16 6.61
N ALA A 20 7.64 -1.98 5.47
CA ALA A 20 7.62 -0.70 4.78
C ALA A 20 6.91 0.38 5.61
N LEU A 21 5.80 0.03 6.26
CA LEU A 21 5.07 0.93 7.14
C LEU A 21 5.93 1.36 8.32
N ASP A 22 6.63 0.42 8.96
CA ASP A 22 7.53 0.73 10.08
C ASP A 22 8.60 1.75 9.67
N LEU A 23 9.24 1.53 8.52
CA LEU A 23 10.24 2.46 8.00
C LEU A 23 9.62 3.83 7.68
N ALA A 24 8.45 3.84 7.06
CA ALA A 24 7.76 5.09 6.73
C ALA A 24 7.40 5.89 7.99
N ILE A 25 6.99 5.21 9.06
CA ILE A 25 6.71 5.87 10.35
C ILE A 25 7.98 6.53 10.89
N GLU A 26 9.12 5.83 10.85
CA GLU A 26 10.39 6.41 11.29
C GLU A 26 10.77 7.64 10.47
N LEU A 27 10.67 7.56 9.15
CA LEU A 27 10.95 8.67 8.26
C LEU A 27 10.02 9.85 8.49
N ALA A 28 8.73 9.58 8.72
CA ALA A 28 7.75 10.62 8.99
C ALA A 28 8.01 11.32 10.33
N LYS A 29 8.44 10.58 11.35
CA LYS A 29 8.81 11.16 12.64
C LYS A 29 9.99 12.13 12.50
N GLU A 30 11.01 11.74 11.73
CA GLU A 30 12.20 12.57 11.54
C GLU A 30 11.91 13.81 10.70
N SER A 31 11.10 13.69 9.67
CA SER A 31 10.83 14.79 8.72
C SER A 31 9.61 15.64 9.07
N GLY A 32 8.75 15.17 9.97
CA GLY A 32 7.47 15.81 10.25
C GLY A 32 6.42 15.57 9.17
N ALA A 33 6.61 14.55 8.34
CA ALA A 33 5.69 14.22 7.27
C ALA A 33 4.40 13.59 7.78
N GLU A 34 3.32 13.75 7.03
CA GLU A 34 2.10 12.98 7.21
C GLU A 34 2.13 11.71 6.37
N LEU A 35 1.47 10.66 6.84
CA LEU A 35 1.37 9.40 6.11
C LEU A 35 0.05 9.29 5.37
N HIS A 36 0.12 8.73 4.17
CA HIS A 36 -1.05 8.31 3.41
C HIS A 36 -0.95 6.79 3.25
N LEU A 37 -1.91 6.07 3.83
CA LEU A 37 -1.96 4.61 3.77
C LEU A 37 -2.99 4.21 2.73
N LEU A 38 -2.57 3.42 1.75
CA LEU A 38 -3.43 3.03 0.63
C LEU A 38 -3.56 1.52 0.56
N HIS A 39 -4.78 1.05 0.50
CA HIS A 39 -5.07 -0.31 0.06
C HIS A 39 -5.87 -0.26 -1.22
N ALA A 40 -5.42 -1.00 -2.23
CA ALA A 40 -6.12 -1.14 -3.50
C ALA A 40 -6.50 -2.60 -3.71
N TYR A 41 -7.70 -2.83 -4.19
CA TYR A 41 -8.16 -4.16 -4.55
C TYR A 41 -8.91 -4.11 -5.87
N GLU A 42 -8.88 -5.22 -6.60
CA GLU A 42 -9.61 -5.36 -7.84
C GLU A 42 -10.81 -6.26 -7.63
N LEU A 43 -11.89 -5.92 -8.31
CA LEU A 43 -13.03 -6.81 -8.40
C LEU A 43 -12.69 -7.95 -9.36
N PRO A 44 -12.94 -9.22 -9.01
CA PRO A 44 -12.66 -10.33 -9.91
C PRO A 44 -13.68 -10.40 -11.04
N SER A 45 -13.66 -9.40 -11.93
CA SER A 45 -14.53 -9.31 -13.09
C SER A 45 -14.38 -10.54 -14.00
N SER A 46 -13.18 -11.12 -14.07
CA SER A 46 -12.92 -12.32 -14.84
C SER A 46 -13.72 -13.52 -14.38
N VAL A 47 -13.92 -13.67 -13.07
CA VAL A 47 -14.74 -14.77 -12.51
C VAL A 47 -16.21 -14.55 -12.83
N THR A 48 -16.69 -13.32 -12.66
CA THR A 48 -18.08 -12.97 -12.97
C THR A 48 -18.39 -13.18 -14.45
N MET A 49 -17.48 -12.78 -15.33
CA MET A 49 -17.65 -12.95 -16.78
C MET A 49 -17.55 -14.42 -17.21
N ALA A 50 -16.65 -15.20 -16.60
CA ALA A 50 -16.43 -16.60 -16.98
C ALA A 50 -17.58 -17.51 -16.54
N TYR A 51 -18.21 -17.27 -15.41
CA TYR A 51 -19.23 -18.13 -14.83
C TYR A 51 -20.63 -17.53 -14.81
N GLY A 52 -20.81 -16.31 -15.28
CA GLY A 52 -22.09 -15.63 -15.30
C GLY A 52 -22.70 -15.40 -13.90
N VAL A 53 -21.90 -15.48 -12.86
CA VAL A 53 -22.36 -15.36 -11.47
C VAL A 53 -22.03 -13.97 -10.97
N ALA A 54 -23.08 -13.20 -10.66
CA ALA A 54 -22.91 -11.93 -9.99
C ALA A 54 -22.54 -12.19 -8.52
N ILE A 55 -21.47 -11.56 -8.06
CA ILE A 55 -21.10 -11.63 -6.65
C ILE A 55 -22.04 -10.73 -5.85
N PRO A 56 -22.70 -11.24 -4.80
CA PRO A 56 -23.64 -10.44 -4.01
C PRO A 56 -22.98 -9.19 -3.41
N GLN A 57 -23.75 -8.10 -3.35
CA GLN A 57 -23.27 -6.84 -2.78
C GLN A 57 -22.79 -7.01 -1.33
N SER A 58 -23.42 -7.90 -0.57
CA SER A 58 -23.02 -8.22 0.81
C SER A 58 -21.59 -8.72 0.92
N VAL A 59 -21.10 -9.45 -0.08
CA VAL A 59 -19.72 -9.95 -0.13
C VAL A 59 -18.76 -8.78 -0.33
N TRP A 60 -19.09 -7.86 -1.23
CA TRP A 60 -18.28 -6.65 -1.47
C TRP A 60 -18.23 -5.76 -0.24
N ASP A 61 -19.34 -5.56 0.42
CA ASP A 61 -19.43 -4.78 1.64
C ASP A 61 -18.54 -5.39 2.73
N GLY A 62 -18.53 -6.71 2.85
CA GLY A 62 -17.66 -7.43 3.80
C GLY A 62 -16.18 -7.26 3.49
N VAL A 63 -15.80 -7.33 2.21
CA VAL A 63 -14.41 -7.11 1.77
C VAL A 63 -13.97 -5.68 2.10
N GLN A 64 -14.83 -4.71 1.81
CA GLN A 64 -14.56 -3.30 2.06
C GLN A 64 -14.42 -3.01 3.56
N GLU A 65 -15.32 -3.55 4.37
CA GLU A 65 -15.28 -3.40 5.83
C GLU A 65 -14.01 -4.00 6.43
N ALA A 66 -13.62 -5.19 5.99
CA ALA A 66 -12.39 -5.86 6.46
C ALA A 66 -11.14 -5.05 6.09
N ALA A 67 -11.08 -4.56 4.87
CA ALA A 67 -9.96 -3.73 4.41
C ALA A 67 -9.88 -2.41 5.18
N THR A 68 -11.02 -1.76 5.41
CA THR A 68 -11.11 -0.52 6.18
C THR A 68 -10.61 -0.74 7.61
N ALA A 69 -11.03 -1.82 8.26
CA ALA A 69 -10.58 -2.14 9.62
C ALA A 69 -9.07 -2.31 9.70
N LYS A 70 -8.47 -3.01 8.74
CA LYS A 70 -7.01 -3.21 8.69
C LYS A 70 -6.25 -1.92 8.41
N LEU A 71 -6.79 -1.05 7.55
CA LEU A 71 -6.22 0.28 7.32
C LEU A 71 -6.26 1.13 8.58
N GLU A 72 -7.34 1.07 9.33
CA GLU A 72 -7.47 1.79 10.60
C GLU A 72 -6.47 1.27 11.65
N GLU A 73 -6.22 -0.03 11.70
CA GLU A 73 -5.18 -0.59 12.55
C GLU A 73 -3.79 -0.08 12.19
N ALA A 74 -3.49 -0.02 10.90
CA ALA A 74 -2.21 0.51 10.41
C ALA A 74 -2.07 2.00 10.75
N LEU A 75 -3.15 2.76 10.58
CA LEU A 75 -3.17 4.18 10.94
C LEU A 75 -2.97 4.37 12.45
N ALA A 76 -3.57 3.52 13.27
CA ALA A 76 -3.41 3.56 14.72
C ALA A 76 -1.95 3.37 15.13
N ARG A 77 -1.20 2.50 14.44
CA ARG A 77 0.24 2.34 14.69
C ARG A 77 1.01 3.63 14.44
N ALA A 78 0.69 4.33 13.35
CA ALA A 78 1.30 5.62 13.04
C ALA A 78 0.96 6.68 14.08
N LYS A 79 -0.30 6.78 14.47
CA LYS A 79 -0.77 7.73 15.49
C LYS A 79 -0.14 7.47 16.84
N ALA A 80 0.00 6.19 17.23
CA ALA A 80 0.67 5.81 18.48
C ALA A 80 2.14 6.26 18.50
N ALA A 81 2.77 6.35 17.33
CA ALA A 81 4.13 6.87 17.18
C ALA A 81 4.19 8.41 17.06
N GLY A 82 3.06 9.09 17.10
CA GLY A 82 2.99 10.54 16.98
C GLY A 82 2.96 11.06 15.54
N VAL A 83 2.62 10.19 14.58
CA VAL A 83 2.57 10.55 13.16
C VAL A 83 1.13 10.71 12.71
N ALA A 84 0.82 11.84 12.08
CA ALA A 84 -0.50 12.09 11.50
C ALA A 84 -0.64 11.33 10.16
N GLY A 85 -1.85 10.89 9.85
CA GLY A 85 -2.07 10.16 8.61
C GLY A 85 -3.52 10.09 8.18
N THR A 86 -3.70 9.63 6.95
CA THR A 86 -4.99 9.45 6.29
C THR A 86 -5.00 8.09 5.59
N THR A 87 -6.15 7.45 5.54
CA THR A 87 -6.31 6.18 4.83
C THR A 87 -7.03 6.38 3.49
N HIS A 88 -6.68 5.56 2.51
CA HIS A 88 -7.31 5.54 1.19
C HIS A 88 -7.61 4.09 0.82
N LEU A 89 -8.81 3.86 0.31
CA LEU A 89 -9.24 2.56 -0.17
C LEU A 89 -9.78 2.72 -1.59
N LEU A 90 -9.12 2.09 -2.55
CA LEU A 90 -9.47 2.20 -3.96
C LEU A 90 -9.74 0.84 -4.59
N THR A 91 -10.69 0.80 -5.51
CA THR A 91 -10.96 -0.37 -6.35
C THR A 91 -10.29 -0.15 -7.70
N ALA A 92 -9.05 -0.60 -7.82
CA ALA A 92 -8.23 -0.41 -9.02
C ALA A 92 -6.98 -1.31 -8.94
N PRO A 93 -6.27 -1.52 -10.06
CA PRO A 93 -4.96 -2.17 -10.01
C PRO A 93 -4.02 -1.41 -9.08
N ALA A 94 -3.27 -2.14 -8.27
CA ALA A 94 -2.49 -1.54 -7.18
C ALA A 94 -1.52 -0.45 -7.66
N ALA A 95 -0.72 -0.71 -8.67
CA ALA A 95 0.26 0.27 -9.15
C ALA A 95 -0.40 1.55 -9.67
N ASP A 96 -1.53 1.41 -10.39
CA ASP A 96 -2.28 2.55 -10.91
C ASP A 96 -2.89 3.36 -9.75
N ALA A 97 -3.44 2.70 -8.75
CA ALA A 97 -3.99 3.35 -7.56
C ALA A 97 -2.91 4.12 -6.79
N ILE A 98 -1.72 3.53 -6.66
CA ILE A 98 -0.59 4.17 -5.99
C ILE A 98 -0.19 5.46 -6.72
N ALA A 99 -0.01 5.38 -8.04
CA ALA A 99 0.39 6.54 -8.84
C ALA A 99 -0.67 7.64 -8.83
N GLU A 100 -1.94 7.27 -8.95
CA GLU A 100 -3.06 8.21 -8.92
C GLU A 100 -3.18 8.91 -7.56
N THR A 101 -3.09 8.16 -6.47
CA THR A 101 -3.16 8.70 -5.11
C THR A 101 -1.96 9.62 -4.85
N ALA A 102 -0.76 9.22 -5.27
CA ALA A 102 0.44 10.03 -5.13
C ALA A 102 0.31 11.37 -5.85
N ALA A 103 -0.22 11.36 -7.07
CA ALA A 103 -0.44 12.58 -7.83
C ALA A 103 -1.52 13.47 -7.20
N ALA A 104 -2.66 12.89 -6.83
CA ALA A 104 -3.80 13.62 -6.28
C ALA A 104 -3.47 14.32 -4.97
N HIS A 105 -2.67 13.70 -4.13
CA HIS A 105 -2.32 14.22 -2.79
C HIS A 105 -0.93 14.84 -2.72
N LYS A 106 -0.27 15.03 -3.85
CA LYS A 106 1.07 15.64 -3.93
C LYS A 106 2.07 14.94 -3.00
N VAL A 107 2.06 13.63 -3.04
CA VAL A 107 2.98 12.78 -2.28
C VAL A 107 4.40 12.99 -2.82
N ASP A 108 5.36 13.11 -1.92
CA ASP A 108 6.75 13.34 -2.30
C ASP A 108 7.67 12.13 -2.06
N LEU A 109 7.13 11.07 -1.48
CA LEU A 109 7.83 9.79 -1.34
C LEU A 109 6.83 8.63 -1.22
N ILE A 110 7.09 7.56 -1.95
CA ILE A 110 6.38 6.30 -1.79
C ILE A 110 7.33 5.32 -1.11
N VAL A 111 6.88 4.65 -0.04
CA VAL A 111 7.65 3.61 0.64
C VAL A 111 6.88 2.31 0.53
N MET A 112 7.48 1.30 -0.09
CA MET A 112 6.79 0.03 -0.32
C MET A 112 7.77 -1.15 -0.26
N GLY A 113 7.22 -2.33 0.02
CA GLY A 113 7.99 -3.56 -0.07
C GLY A 113 8.25 -3.95 -1.53
N THR A 114 9.28 -4.74 -1.73
CA THR A 114 9.60 -5.27 -3.07
C THR A 114 8.72 -6.46 -3.44
N ARG A 115 8.03 -7.07 -2.48
CA ARG A 115 7.16 -8.23 -2.67
C ARG A 115 5.81 -7.99 -2.00
N GLY A 116 4.78 -8.63 -2.53
CA GLY A 116 3.45 -8.63 -1.93
C GLY A 116 3.11 -9.95 -1.26
N LEU A 117 1.82 -10.24 -1.16
CA LEU A 117 1.29 -11.45 -0.51
C LEU A 117 1.79 -12.75 -1.14
N THR A 118 2.07 -12.76 -2.44
CA THR A 118 2.53 -13.95 -3.14
C THR A 118 3.97 -14.34 -2.83
N GLY A 119 4.80 -13.37 -2.40
CA GLY A 119 6.14 -13.59 -1.84
C GLY A 119 7.04 -14.59 -2.54
N LEU A 120 7.03 -14.64 -3.89
CA LEU A 120 7.85 -15.56 -4.64
C LEU A 120 9.34 -15.32 -4.36
N ARG A 121 10.03 -16.33 -3.82
CA ARG A 121 11.43 -16.25 -3.37
C ARG A 121 12.42 -15.88 -4.48
N HIS A 122 12.07 -16.16 -5.74
CA HIS A 122 12.95 -15.94 -6.89
C HIS A 122 12.81 -14.56 -7.50
N VAL A 123 11.82 -13.78 -7.07
CA VAL A 123 11.53 -12.48 -7.63
C VAL A 123 12.14 -11.42 -6.72
N LEU A 124 13.17 -10.72 -7.20
CA LEU A 124 13.81 -9.62 -6.46
C LEU A 124 12.88 -8.43 -6.34
N LEU A 125 12.01 -8.24 -7.34
CA LEU A 125 11.09 -7.12 -7.39
C LEU A 125 9.74 -7.63 -7.91
N GLY A 126 8.68 -7.47 -7.11
CA GLY A 126 7.34 -7.87 -7.50
C GLY A 126 6.76 -6.99 -8.60
N SER A 127 5.71 -7.48 -9.28
CA SER A 127 5.09 -6.78 -10.40
C SER A 127 4.53 -5.41 -10.02
N VAL A 128 3.93 -5.28 -8.83
CA VAL A 128 3.39 -4.01 -8.35
C VAL A 128 4.52 -3.00 -8.10
N ALA A 129 5.60 -3.42 -7.43
CA ALA A 129 6.74 -2.55 -7.17
C ALA A 129 7.42 -2.11 -8.47
N GLU A 130 7.63 -3.03 -9.42
CA GLU A 130 8.22 -2.71 -10.71
C GLU A 130 7.39 -1.68 -11.47
N ARG A 131 6.08 -1.92 -11.58
CA ARG A 131 5.20 -0.99 -12.29
C ARG A 131 5.11 0.36 -11.58
N THR A 132 5.05 0.36 -10.25
CA THR A 132 5.01 1.59 -9.46
C THR A 132 6.25 2.45 -9.72
N ILE A 133 7.43 1.85 -9.74
CA ILE A 133 8.67 2.57 -10.04
C ILE A 133 8.62 3.25 -11.40
N ARG A 134 8.00 2.60 -12.40
CA ARG A 134 7.88 3.17 -13.73
C ARG A 134 6.94 4.35 -13.83
N ILE A 135 5.81 4.31 -13.14
CA ILE A 135 4.72 5.27 -13.36
C ILE A 135 4.54 6.28 -12.23
N ALA A 136 5.23 6.12 -11.11
CA ALA A 136 5.10 7.00 -9.96
C ALA A 136 5.54 8.44 -10.29
N PRO A 137 4.80 9.45 -9.80
CA PRO A 137 5.16 10.86 -10.02
C PRO A 137 6.23 11.38 -9.07
N CYS A 138 6.72 10.54 -8.16
CA CYS A 138 7.69 10.91 -7.12
C CYS A 138 8.66 9.76 -6.86
N PRO A 139 9.73 9.98 -6.07
CA PRO A 139 10.65 8.91 -5.69
C PRO A 139 9.94 7.75 -4.99
N VAL A 140 10.43 6.55 -5.26
CA VAL A 140 9.94 5.31 -4.65
C VAL A 140 11.08 4.65 -3.89
N LEU A 141 10.90 4.49 -2.60
CA LEU A 141 11.82 3.75 -1.75
C LEU A 141 11.28 2.33 -1.59
N THR A 142 12.02 1.38 -2.11
CA THR A 142 11.63 -0.03 -1.99
C THR A 142 12.42 -0.69 -0.87
N LEU A 143 11.74 -1.46 -0.05
CA LEU A 143 12.33 -2.17 1.07
C LEU A 143 12.36 -3.66 0.76
N LYS A 144 13.55 -4.22 0.71
CA LYS A 144 13.72 -5.65 0.58
C LYS A 144 13.48 -6.30 1.93
N ALA A 145 12.53 -7.22 2.01
CA ALA A 145 12.26 -7.93 3.24
C ALA A 145 13.45 -8.81 3.60
N LYS A 146 13.75 -8.90 4.91
CA LYS A 146 14.77 -9.84 5.41
C LYS A 146 14.32 -11.25 5.05
N PRO A 147 15.26 -12.12 4.61
CA PRO A 147 14.91 -13.52 4.41
C PRO A 147 14.39 -14.11 5.72
N GLU A 148 13.26 -14.82 5.65
CA GLU A 148 12.77 -15.52 6.82
C GLU A 148 13.83 -16.52 7.28
N ALA A 149 14.15 -16.49 8.57
CA ALA A 149 14.98 -17.50 9.18
C ALA A 149 14.21 -18.82 9.06
N SER A 150 14.71 -19.72 8.22
CA SER A 150 14.15 -21.05 8.07
C SER A 150 14.42 -21.89 9.30
#